data_471dd38084d4e29bf7f3c13778239c5b
#
_entry.id   471dd38084d4e29bf7f3c13778239c5b
#
_cell.length_a   1.000
_cell.length_b   1.000
_cell.length_c   1.000
_cell.angle_alpha   90.00
_cell.angle_beta   90.00
_cell.angle_gamma   90.00
#
_symmetry.space_group_name_H-M   'P 1'
#
loop_
_entity.id
_entity.type
_entity.pdbx_description
1 polymer ?
#
loop_
_entity_poly.entity_id
_entity_poly.type
_entity_poly.pdbx_seq_one_letter_code
_entity_poly.pdbx_strand_id
1 'polypeptide(L)'
;MKYRRLLIATALVACLASLAGCGRQEQTVATAPDGETADQFIARVNAEMKAMFPELSAAQWLSSTYINDDSQLLAAKANEKFLSKLNEWIEQARRFEGQEMSPETARAITLLKLSTAMPAPKDPDKLAELAMIAAKMEGMYGAGTYCKDEGGSRNCRQLGQLEDVLRNSRDYDEQLDAWQGWHTIAQPMRQDYQRFVELVNEGARTLGFADAGEM
;
A
#
# COMPACT_ATOMS: atom_id res chain seq x y z
N MET A 1 44.51 -42.75 -15.03
CA MET A 1 44.41 -41.50 -14.26
C MET A 1 44.17 -40.23 -15.08
N LYS A 2 44.33 -40.20 -16.40
CA LYS A 2 44.16 -38.99 -17.25
C LYS A 2 42.69 -38.69 -17.60
N TYR A 3 41.78 -39.67 -17.68
CA TYR A 3 40.38 -39.48 -18.04
C TYR A 3 39.48 -38.90 -16.89
N ARG A 4 39.89 -39.05 -15.63
CA ARG A 4 39.14 -38.56 -14.49
C ARG A 4 39.28 -37.05 -14.29
N ARG A 5 40.32 -36.43 -14.81
CA ARG A 5 40.52 -34.96 -14.76
C ARG A 5 39.78 -34.22 -15.88
N LEU A 6 39.48 -34.89 -16.98
CA LEU A 6 38.78 -34.30 -18.14
C LEU A 6 37.26 -34.16 -17.85
N LEU A 7 36.70 -35.12 -17.11
CA LEU A 7 35.27 -35.10 -16.74
C LEU A 7 34.91 -34.06 -15.65
N ILE A 8 35.87 -33.70 -14.84
CA ILE A 8 35.65 -32.66 -13.82
C ILE A 8 35.73 -31.26 -14.43
N ALA A 9 36.54 -31.05 -15.45
CA ALA A 9 36.62 -29.75 -16.13
C ALA A 9 35.38 -29.44 -16.99
N THR A 10 34.73 -30.44 -17.59
CA THR A 10 33.51 -30.25 -18.36
C THR A 10 32.26 -30.03 -17.48
N ALA A 11 32.24 -30.57 -16.25
CA ALA A 11 31.14 -30.33 -15.30
C ALA A 11 31.15 -28.92 -14.71
N LEU A 12 32.36 -28.32 -14.52
CA LEU A 12 32.48 -26.96 -13.99
C LEU A 12 32.10 -25.87 -15.02
N VAL A 13 32.30 -26.12 -16.32
CA VAL A 13 31.93 -25.18 -17.38
C VAL A 13 30.39 -25.17 -17.59
N ALA A 14 29.71 -26.30 -17.39
CA ALA A 14 28.24 -26.38 -17.50
C ALA A 14 27.51 -25.68 -16.34
N CYS A 15 28.09 -25.63 -15.14
CA CYS A 15 27.47 -24.92 -14.01
C CYS A 15 27.63 -23.39 -14.06
N LEU A 16 28.62 -22.86 -14.78
CA LEU A 16 28.83 -21.42 -14.93
C LEU A 16 27.91 -20.77 -16.00
N ALA A 17 27.38 -21.57 -16.92
CA ALA A 17 26.44 -21.09 -17.94
C ALA A 17 25.00 -20.92 -17.43
N SER A 18 24.64 -21.50 -16.28
CA SER A 18 23.30 -21.42 -15.68
C SER A 18 23.11 -20.23 -14.71
N LEU A 19 24.15 -19.44 -14.40
CA LEU A 19 24.07 -18.27 -13.52
C LEU A 19 23.85 -16.94 -14.25
N ALA A 20 23.81 -16.94 -15.59
CA ALA A 20 23.58 -15.73 -16.39
C ALA A 20 22.09 -15.46 -16.69
N GLY A 21 21.16 -16.20 -16.09
CA GLY A 21 19.72 -16.16 -16.35
C GLY A 21 18.86 -15.45 -15.30
N CYS A 22 19.43 -14.75 -14.31
CA CYS A 22 18.65 -13.80 -13.49
C CYS A 22 18.47 -12.49 -14.26
N GLY A 23 17.79 -12.57 -15.40
CA GLY A 23 17.18 -11.42 -16.05
C GLY A 23 16.16 -10.83 -15.07
N ARG A 24 16.35 -9.57 -14.70
CA ARG A 24 15.33 -8.70 -14.12
C ARG A 24 14.07 -8.94 -14.97
N GLN A 25 13.05 -9.58 -14.39
CA GLN A 25 11.75 -9.66 -15.02
C GLN A 25 11.24 -8.22 -15.10
N GLU A 26 11.43 -7.61 -16.28
CA GLU A 26 10.66 -6.43 -16.64
C GLU A 26 9.20 -6.88 -16.54
N GLN A 27 8.48 -6.31 -15.58
CA GLN A 27 7.03 -6.43 -15.53
C GLN A 27 6.52 -5.79 -16.83
N THR A 28 6.27 -6.64 -17.81
CA THR A 28 5.52 -6.23 -19.01
C THR A 28 4.18 -5.75 -18.51
N VAL A 29 3.97 -4.44 -18.54
CA VAL A 29 2.63 -3.83 -18.38
C VAL A 29 1.74 -4.59 -19.37
N ALA A 30 0.77 -5.32 -18.83
CA ALA A 30 -0.14 -6.09 -19.67
C ALA A 30 -0.89 -5.07 -20.53
N THR A 31 -0.54 -5.01 -21.82
CA THR A 31 -1.27 -4.21 -22.78
C THR A 31 -2.71 -4.69 -22.81
N ALA A 32 -3.64 -3.73 -22.61
CA ALA A 32 -5.06 -4.03 -22.70
C ALA A 32 -5.38 -4.70 -24.06
N PRO A 33 -6.32 -5.65 -24.11
CA PRO A 33 -6.69 -6.32 -25.35
C PRO A 33 -7.06 -5.31 -26.45
N ASP A 34 -6.52 -5.47 -27.64
CA ASP A 34 -6.89 -4.63 -28.78
C ASP A 34 -8.40 -4.80 -29.07
N GLY A 35 -9.12 -3.65 -29.17
CA GLY A 35 -10.56 -3.65 -29.45
C GLY A 35 -11.47 -3.85 -28.24
N GLU A 36 -10.97 -3.83 -27.00
CA GLU A 36 -11.78 -3.87 -25.79
C GLU A 36 -12.65 -2.61 -25.69
N THR A 37 -13.98 -2.78 -25.51
CA THR A 37 -14.90 -1.67 -25.25
C THR A 37 -14.80 -1.17 -23.80
N ALA A 38 -15.32 0.04 -23.52
CA ALA A 38 -15.37 0.58 -22.15
C ALA A 38 -16.12 -0.34 -21.17
N ASP A 39 -17.22 -0.96 -21.61
CA ASP A 39 -18.00 -1.89 -20.78
C ASP A 39 -17.20 -3.18 -20.48
N GLN A 40 -16.51 -3.72 -21.49
CA GLN A 40 -15.65 -4.90 -21.30
C GLN A 40 -14.47 -4.60 -20.37
N PHE A 41 -13.87 -3.42 -20.52
CA PHE A 41 -12.81 -2.93 -19.62
C PHE A 41 -13.28 -2.87 -18.17
N ILE A 42 -14.42 -2.24 -17.90
CA ILE A 42 -14.96 -2.15 -16.52
C ILE A 42 -15.33 -3.54 -15.97
N ALA A 43 -15.89 -4.43 -16.81
CA ALA A 43 -16.19 -5.80 -16.41
C ALA A 43 -14.90 -6.56 -16.01
N ARG A 44 -13.83 -6.41 -16.78
CA ARG A 44 -12.52 -7.00 -16.48
C ARG A 44 -11.91 -6.43 -15.21
N VAL A 45 -11.89 -5.08 -15.05
CA VAL A 45 -11.38 -4.42 -13.84
C VAL A 45 -12.11 -4.93 -12.60
N ASN A 46 -13.44 -5.03 -12.65
CA ASN A 46 -14.25 -5.55 -11.55
C ASN A 46 -13.90 -7.02 -11.21
N ALA A 47 -13.69 -7.86 -12.23
CA ALA A 47 -13.31 -9.26 -12.03
C ALA A 47 -11.92 -9.40 -11.41
N GLU A 48 -10.92 -8.64 -11.91
CA GLU A 48 -9.55 -8.63 -11.40
C GLU A 48 -9.53 -8.09 -9.96
N MET A 49 -10.23 -7.00 -9.67
CA MET A 49 -10.35 -6.43 -8.32
C MET A 49 -10.96 -7.44 -7.34
N LYS A 50 -12.05 -8.09 -7.74
CA LYS A 50 -12.71 -9.14 -6.94
C LYS A 50 -11.76 -10.32 -6.65
N ALA A 51 -10.90 -10.69 -7.58
CA ALA A 51 -9.92 -11.75 -7.38
C ALA A 51 -8.79 -11.34 -6.42
N MET A 52 -8.39 -10.07 -6.40
CA MET A 52 -7.33 -9.55 -5.52
C MET A 52 -7.81 -9.26 -4.10
N PHE A 53 -9.08 -8.94 -3.93
CA PHE A 53 -9.66 -8.43 -2.68
C PHE A 53 -9.46 -9.37 -1.48
N PRO A 54 -9.60 -10.72 -1.58
CA PRO A 54 -9.38 -11.62 -0.44
C PRO A 54 -7.96 -11.56 0.13
N GLU A 55 -6.92 -11.50 -0.74
CA GLU A 55 -5.52 -11.39 -0.32
C GLU A 55 -5.27 -10.05 0.40
N LEU A 56 -5.72 -8.94 -0.20
CA LEU A 56 -5.58 -7.60 0.36
C LEU A 56 -6.29 -7.50 1.71
N SER A 57 -7.55 -7.94 1.80
CA SER A 57 -8.34 -7.90 3.04
C SER A 57 -7.73 -8.75 4.14
N ALA A 58 -7.20 -9.93 3.81
CA ALA A 58 -6.56 -10.80 4.79
C ALA A 58 -5.27 -10.17 5.34
N ALA A 59 -4.46 -9.56 4.49
CA ALA A 59 -3.23 -8.87 4.90
C ALA A 59 -3.54 -7.65 5.78
N GLN A 60 -4.55 -6.85 5.44
CA GLN A 60 -5.00 -5.72 6.24
C GLN A 60 -5.61 -6.15 7.58
N TRP A 61 -6.43 -7.20 7.57
CA TRP A 61 -6.95 -7.77 8.82
C TRP A 61 -5.84 -8.21 9.75
N LEU A 62 -4.83 -8.91 9.21
CA LEU A 62 -3.70 -9.38 9.99
C LEU A 62 -2.90 -8.21 10.58
N SER A 63 -2.60 -7.17 9.80
CA SER A 63 -1.87 -6.00 10.28
C SER A 63 -2.63 -5.18 11.34
N SER A 64 -3.95 -5.22 11.31
CA SER A 64 -4.79 -4.51 12.29
C SER A 64 -5.05 -5.31 13.57
N THR A 65 -5.01 -6.64 13.52
CA THR A 65 -5.35 -7.52 14.67
C THR A 65 -4.15 -8.20 15.31
N TYR A 66 -3.06 -8.37 14.58
CA TYR A 66 -1.81 -8.95 15.05
C TYR A 66 -0.64 -8.07 14.62
N ILE A 67 -0.48 -6.93 15.30
CA ILE A 67 0.42 -5.83 14.92
C ILE A 67 1.86 -6.21 15.25
N ASN A 68 2.66 -6.48 14.22
CA ASN A 68 4.10 -6.71 14.27
C ASN A 68 4.75 -6.45 12.90
N ASP A 69 6.09 -6.53 12.84
CA ASP A 69 6.84 -6.24 11.63
C ASP A 69 6.47 -7.16 10.46
N ASP A 70 6.18 -8.44 10.73
CA ASP A 70 5.81 -9.41 9.69
C ASP A 70 4.44 -9.09 9.09
N SER A 71 3.44 -8.77 9.93
CA SER A 71 2.10 -8.41 9.46
C SER A 71 2.10 -7.08 8.70
N GLN A 72 2.91 -6.10 9.12
CA GLN A 72 3.11 -4.85 8.41
C GLN A 72 3.77 -5.07 7.05
N LEU A 73 4.79 -5.94 6.99
CA LEU A 73 5.43 -6.30 5.72
C LEU A 73 4.44 -6.95 4.75
N LEU A 74 3.60 -7.89 5.22
CA LEU A 74 2.58 -8.54 4.40
C LEU A 74 1.54 -7.53 3.89
N ALA A 75 1.08 -6.61 4.74
CA ALA A 75 0.15 -5.55 4.35
C ALA A 75 0.78 -4.60 3.32
N ALA A 76 2.04 -4.19 3.52
CA ALA A 76 2.77 -3.35 2.57
C ALA A 76 2.88 -4.02 1.20
N LYS A 77 3.21 -5.32 1.15
CA LYS A 77 3.32 -6.07 -0.11
C LYS A 77 1.97 -6.24 -0.83
N ALA A 78 0.90 -6.51 -0.09
CA ALA A 78 -0.44 -6.58 -0.65
C ALA A 78 -0.91 -5.22 -1.19
N ASN A 79 -0.64 -4.13 -0.47
CA ASN A 79 -0.93 -2.77 -0.91
C ASN A 79 -0.09 -2.37 -2.13
N GLU A 80 1.21 -2.65 -2.16
CA GLU A 80 2.09 -2.41 -3.30
C GLU A 80 1.52 -3.06 -4.58
N LYS A 81 1.16 -4.33 -4.49
CA LYS A 81 0.55 -5.10 -5.59
C LYS A 81 -0.77 -4.47 -6.06
N PHE A 82 -1.63 -4.08 -5.12
CA PHE A 82 -2.92 -3.45 -5.42
C PHE A 82 -2.74 -2.07 -6.06
N LEU A 83 -1.91 -1.20 -5.49
CA LEU A 83 -1.63 0.14 -6.01
C LEU A 83 -1.00 0.11 -7.41
N SER A 84 -0.07 -0.83 -7.64
CA SER A 84 0.50 -1.05 -8.98
C SER A 84 -0.59 -1.39 -10.01
N LYS A 85 -1.49 -2.31 -9.64
CA LYS A 85 -2.59 -2.72 -10.52
C LYS A 85 -3.62 -1.61 -10.73
N LEU A 86 -3.91 -0.84 -9.69
CA LEU A 86 -4.80 0.31 -9.76
C LEU A 86 -4.25 1.38 -10.72
N ASN A 87 -2.96 1.71 -10.62
CA ASN A 87 -2.30 2.64 -11.54
C ASN A 87 -2.40 2.14 -12.99
N GLU A 88 -2.19 0.84 -13.24
CA GLU A 88 -2.35 0.23 -14.56
C GLU A 88 -3.77 0.42 -15.09
N TRP A 89 -4.80 0.13 -14.30
CA TRP A 89 -6.20 0.31 -14.70
C TRP A 89 -6.54 1.78 -14.98
N ILE A 90 -6.08 2.71 -14.15
CA ILE A 90 -6.31 4.14 -14.34
C ILE A 90 -5.66 4.62 -15.65
N GLU A 91 -4.44 4.17 -15.95
CA GLU A 91 -3.76 4.51 -17.21
C GLU A 91 -4.51 3.94 -18.42
N GLN A 92 -4.99 2.69 -18.32
CA GLN A 92 -5.81 2.07 -19.36
C GLN A 92 -7.17 2.77 -19.54
N ALA A 93 -7.76 3.31 -18.48
CA ALA A 93 -9.03 4.02 -18.53
C ALA A 93 -8.98 5.29 -19.39
N ARG A 94 -7.79 5.90 -19.56
CA ARG A 94 -7.61 7.13 -20.36
C ARG A 94 -7.98 6.96 -21.83
N ARG A 95 -7.82 5.75 -22.39
CA ARG A 95 -8.17 5.46 -23.78
C ARG A 95 -9.66 5.61 -24.10
N PHE A 96 -10.51 5.63 -23.08
CA PHE A 96 -11.95 5.81 -23.21
C PHE A 96 -12.41 7.25 -23.01
N GLU A 97 -11.50 8.20 -22.79
CA GLU A 97 -11.82 9.60 -22.64
C GLU A 97 -12.42 10.17 -23.93
N GLY A 98 -13.57 10.84 -23.80
CA GLY A 98 -14.30 11.41 -24.94
C GLY A 98 -15.05 10.39 -25.82
N GLN A 99 -15.06 9.10 -25.48
CA GLN A 99 -15.86 8.12 -26.18
C GLN A 99 -17.29 8.08 -25.65
N GLU A 100 -18.25 7.80 -26.53
CA GLU A 100 -19.63 7.53 -26.13
C GLU A 100 -19.72 6.18 -25.43
N MET A 101 -20.37 6.16 -24.25
CA MET A 101 -20.56 4.98 -23.42
C MET A 101 -21.82 5.14 -22.58
N SER A 102 -22.28 4.06 -21.91
CA SER A 102 -23.41 4.14 -21.00
C SER A 102 -23.09 5.06 -19.81
N PRO A 103 -24.10 5.72 -19.21
CA PRO A 103 -23.89 6.56 -18.02
C PRO A 103 -23.27 5.77 -16.85
N GLU A 104 -23.59 4.50 -16.71
CA GLU A 104 -23.07 3.60 -15.69
C GLU A 104 -21.57 3.36 -15.91
N THR A 105 -21.16 3.08 -17.14
CA THR A 105 -19.74 2.87 -17.50
C THR A 105 -18.93 4.15 -17.35
N ALA A 106 -19.48 5.29 -17.79
CA ALA A 106 -18.84 6.60 -17.63
C ALA A 106 -18.60 6.92 -16.14
N ARG A 107 -19.62 6.65 -15.29
CA ARG A 107 -19.50 6.79 -13.84
C ARG A 107 -18.46 5.83 -13.26
N ALA A 108 -18.43 4.57 -13.69
CA ALA A 108 -17.47 3.58 -13.21
C ALA A 108 -16.02 3.98 -13.54
N ILE A 109 -15.77 4.48 -14.76
CA ILE A 109 -14.46 5.01 -15.17
C ILE A 109 -14.06 6.22 -14.32
N THR A 110 -14.99 7.15 -14.08
CA THR A 110 -14.75 8.32 -13.21
C THR A 110 -14.38 7.87 -11.79
N LEU A 111 -15.17 6.96 -11.21
CA LEU A 111 -14.90 6.43 -9.86
C LEU A 111 -13.58 5.68 -9.79
N LEU A 112 -13.20 4.94 -10.84
CA LEU A 112 -11.90 4.27 -10.91
C LEU A 112 -10.74 5.28 -10.86
N LYS A 113 -10.83 6.38 -11.59
CA LYS A 113 -9.81 7.45 -11.59
C LYS A 113 -9.68 8.15 -10.22
N LEU A 114 -10.78 8.26 -9.49
CA LEU A 114 -10.86 8.90 -8.18
C LEU A 114 -10.77 7.90 -7.01
N SER A 115 -10.61 6.60 -7.28
CA SER A 115 -10.73 5.56 -6.24
C SER A 115 -9.52 5.43 -5.34
N THR A 116 -8.44 6.15 -5.63
CA THR A 116 -7.24 6.06 -4.81
C THR A 116 -7.14 7.22 -3.83
N ALA A 117 -7.20 6.92 -2.53
CA ALA A 117 -6.83 7.86 -1.47
C ALA A 117 -5.30 8.06 -1.36
N MET A 118 -4.55 7.18 -2.01
CA MET A 118 -3.08 7.22 -2.09
C MET A 118 -2.67 7.09 -3.56
N PRO A 119 -2.79 8.15 -4.38
CA PRO A 119 -2.27 8.09 -5.74
C PRO A 119 -0.78 7.78 -5.70
N ALA A 120 -0.39 6.64 -6.29
CA ALA A 120 0.98 6.16 -6.20
C ALA A 120 1.84 6.66 -7.36
N PRO A 121 3.13 6.96 -7.13
CA PRO A 121 4.09 7.23 -8.19
C PRO A 121 4.19 6.06 -9.18
N LYS A 122 4.56 6.36 -10.44
CA LYS A 122 4.81 5.33 -11.46
C LYS A 122 6.14 4.58 -11.24
N ASP A 123 7.06 5.19 -10.52
CA ASP A 123 8.35 4.59 -10.15
C ASP A 123 8.11 3.44 -9.17
N PRO A 124 8.54 2.20 -9.49
CA PRO A 124 8.28 1.02 -8.66
C PRO A 124 8.91 1.11 -7.26
N ASP A 125 10.09 1.71 -7.14
CA ASP A 125 10.77 1.84 -5.85
C ASP A 125 10.02 2.82 -4.95
N LYS A 126 9.53 3.93 -5.50
CA LYS A 126 8.71 4.91 -4.78
C LYS A 126 7.32 4.37 -4.44
N LEU A 127 6.72 3.56 -5.30
CA LEU A 127 5.46 2.88 -5.02
C LEU A 127 5.61 1.90 -3.84
N ALA A 128 6.69 1.11 -3.84
CA ALA A 128 7.01 0.21 -2.73
C ALA A 128 7.29 0.99 -1.43
N GLU A 129 8.02 2.10 -1.51
CA GLU A 129 8.27 3.01 -0.39
C GLU A 129 6.95 3.56 0.18
N LEU A 130 6.03 4.02 -0.67
CA LEU A 130 4.71 4.53 -0.26
C LEU A 130 3.91 3.46 0.51
N ALA A 131 3.82 2.25 -0.04
CA ALA A 131 3.11 1.14 0.60
C ALA A 131 3.72 0.77 1.97
N MET A 132 5.05 0.78 2.05
CA MET A 132 5.80 0.48 3.28
C MET A 132 5.59 1.55 4.36
N ILE A 133 5.66 2.83 3.99
CA ILE A 133 5.43 3.96 4.91
C ILE A 133 3.99 3.94 5.42
N ALA A 134 3.01 3.71 4.56
CA ALA A 134 1.60 3.62 4.93
C ALA A 134 1.36 2.52 5.97
N ALA A 135 1.84 1.29 5.69
CA ALA A 135 1.72 0.17 6.62
C ALA A 135 2.47 0.40 7.95
N LYS A 136 3.66 1.01 7.89
CA LYS A 136 4.43 1.40 9.09
C LYS A 136 3.66 2.38 9.97
N MET A 137 3.12 3.45 9.39
CA MET A 137 2.36 4.46 10.16
C MET A 137 1.09 3.86 10.77
N GLU A 138 0.37 3.02 10.03
CA GLU A 138 -0.80 2.30 10.55
C GLU A 138 -0.42 1.41 11.74
N GLY A 139 0.66 0.63 11.63
CA GLY A 139 1.17 -0.19 12.71
C GLY A 139 1.62 0.62 13.93
N MET A 140 2.34 1.73 13.73
CA MET A 140 2.76 2.64 14.82
C MET A 140 1.55 3.21 15.55
N TYR A 141 0.50 3.61 14.82
CA TYR A 141 -0.73 4.13 15.39
C TYR A 141 -1.49 3.04 16.16
N GLY A 142 -1.69 1.87 15.56
CA GLY A 142 -2.43 0.76 16.17
C GLY A 142 -1.74 0.16 17.41
N ALA A 143 -0.39 0.13 17.44
CA ALA A 143 0.38 -0.32 18.60
C ALA A 143 0.65 0.79 19.63
N GLY A 144 0.22 2.03 19.34
CA GLY A 144 0.52 3.21 20.16
C GLY A 144 0.00 3.10 21.59
N THR A 145 0.81 3.56 22.53
CA THR A 145 0.45 3.61 23.95
C THR A 145 0.82 4.96 24.57
N TYR A 146 -0.01 5.44 25.46
CA TYR A 146 0.29 6.58 26.31
C TYR A 146 0.59 6.12 27.72
N CYS A 147 1.79 6.41 28.21
CA CYS A 147 2.27 5.95 29.50
C CYS A 147 2.47 7.12 30.46
N LYS A 148 2.03 6.94 31.70
CA LYS A 148 2.30 7.83 32.85
C LYS A 148 3.00 7.08 33.95
N ASP A 149 3.86 7.78 34.70
CA ASP A 149 4.44 7.28 35.93
C ASP A 149 3.54 7.72 37.09
N GLU A 150 2.82 6.77 37.69
CA GLU A 150 1.89 7.00 38.79
C GLU A 150 2.31 6.17 40.01
N GLY A 151 2.66 6.84 41.10
CA GLY A 151 2.99 6.16 42.37
C GLY A 151 4.17 5.18 42.30
N GLY A 152 5.13 5.43 41.39
CA GLY A 152 6.30 4.56 41.16
C GLY A 152 6.04 3.39 40.22
N SER A 153 4.86 3.28 39.64
CA SER A 153 4.51 2.32 38.60
C SER A 153 4.23 3.02 37.28
N ARG A 154 4.72 2.42 36.18
CA ARG A 154 4.43 2.91 34.82
C ARG A 154 3.10 2.33 34.36
N ASN A 155 2.11 3.20 34.19
CA ASN A 155 0.79 2.87 33.68
C ASN A 155 0.69 3.26 32.20
N CYS A 156 0.49 2.27 31.31
CA CYS A 156 0.38 2.50 29.86
C CYS A 156 -1.03 2.15 29.40
N ARG A 157 -1.66 3.08 28.68
CA ARG A 157 -3.00 2.94 28.11
C ARG A 157 -2.90 2.89 26.58
N GLN A 158 -3.59 1.95 25.96
CA GLN A 158 -3.75 1.87 24.52
C GLN A 158 -4.82 2.85 24.03
N LEU A 159 -4.88 3.08 22.70
CA LEU A 159 -5.84 4.00 22.07
C LEU A 159 -7.28 3.71 22.49
N GLY A 160 -7.72 2.44 22.49
CA GLY A 160 -9.09 2.07 22.91
C GLY A 160 -9.41 2.45 24.35
N GLN A 161 -8.45 2.34 25.27
CA GLN A 161 -8.61 2.73 26.67
C GLN A 161 -8.72 4.27 26.83
N LEU A 162 -7.96 5.03 26.03
CA LEU A 162 -8.05 6.49 25.99
C LEU A 162 -9.39 6.94 25.41
N GLU A 163 -9.86 6.28 24.36
CA GLU A 163 -11.18 6.51 23.76
C GLU A 163 -12.32 6.24 24.75
N ASP A 164 -12.21 5.17 25.54
CA ASP A 164 -13.20 4.85 26.58
C ASP A 164 -13.29 5.94 27.65
N VAL A 165 -12.17 6.56 28.03
CA VAL A 165 -12.16 7.73 28.92
C VAL A 165 -12.92 8.90 28.28
N LEU A 166 -12.60 9.23 27.01
CA LEU A 166 -13.25 10.33 26.29
C LEU A 166 -14.77 10.10 26.13
N ARG A 167 -15.19 8.85 25.98
CA ARG A 167 -16.60 8.48 25.83
C ARG A 167 -17.38 8.49 27.14
N ASN A 168 -16.79 7.98 28.22
CA ASN A 168 -17.52 7.63 29.43
C ASN A 168 -17.26 8.60 30.61
N SER A 169 -16.08 9.20 30.72
CA SER A 169 -15.77 10.14 31.81
C SER A 169 -16.56 11.44 31.68
N ARG A 170 -16.83 12.09 32.81
CA ARG A 170 -17.36 13.43 32.91
C ARG A 170 -16.40 14.37 33.67
N ASP A 171 -15.22 13.87 34.04
CA ASP A 171 -14.13 14.64 34.60
C ASP A 171 -13.32 15.28 33.46
N TYR A 172 -13.23 16.62 33.49
CA TYR A 172 -12.55 17.38 32.44
C TYR A 172 -11.05 17.12 32.41
N ASP A 173 -10.41 17.00 33.57
CA ASP A 173 -8.96 16.81 33.64
C ASP A 173 -8.57 15.41 33.16
N GLU A 174 -9.39 14.40 33.46
CA GLU A 174 -9.21 13.05 32.97
C GLU A 174 -9.39 12.96 31.43
N GLN A 175 -10.41 13.64 30.88
CA GLN A 175 -10.62 13.72 29.44
C GLN A 175 -9.50 14.48 28.73
N LEU A 176 -9.06 15.61 29.31
CA LEU A 176 -7.95 16.39 28.78
C LEU A 176 -6.67 15.58 28.72
N ASP A 177 -6.36 14.83 29.78
CA ASP A 177 -5.21 13.95 29.84
C ASP A 177 -5.27 12.84 28.77
N ALA A 178 -6.41 12.17 28.65
CA ALA A 178 -6.60 11.15 27.62
C ALA A 178 -6.45 11.72 26.20
N TRP A 179 -6.99 12.91 25.94
CA TRP A 179 -6.88 13.60 24.66
C TRP A 179 -5.44 14.00 24.34
N GLN A 180 -4.73 14.62 25.29
CA GLN A 180 -3.32 14.98 25.12
C GLN A 180 -2.45 13.74 24.90
N GLY A 181 -2.68 12.68 25.70
CA GLY A 181 -1.97 11.43 25.60
C GLY A 181 -2.15 10.75 24.23
N TRP A 182 -3.37 10.73 23.70
CA TRP A 182 -3.66 10.24 22.35
C TRP A 182 -2.81 10.94 21.30
N HIS A 183 -2.74 12.28 21.36
CA HIS A 183 -2.01 13.07 20.35
C HIS A 183 -0.49 12.88 20.40
N THR A 184 0.08 12.41 21.53
CA THR A 184 1.52 12.10 21.59
C THR A 184 1.91 10.89 20.74
N ILE A 185 0.97 9.96 20.48
CA ILE A 185 1.21 8.72 19.74
C ILE A 185 1.59 9.02 18.28
N ALA A 186 1.03 10.04 17.67
CA ALA A 186 1.31 10.40 16.28
C ALA A 186 2.60 11.21 16.08
N GLN A 187 3.21 11.76 17.11
CA GLN A 187 4.40 12.61 17.00
C GLN A 187 5.59 11.91 16.32
N PRO A 188 5.91 10.62 16.62
CA PRO A 188 7.01 9.91 15.97
C PRO A 188 6.79 9.67 14.46
N MET A 189 5.55 9.70 13.99
CA MET A 189 5.21 9.45 12.57
C MET A 189 5.45 10.65 11.67
N ARG A 190 5.78 11.83 12.21
CA ARG A 190 5.82 13.10 11.46
C ARG A 190 6.70 13.03 10.21
N GLN A 191 7.89 12.43 10.30
CA GLN A 191 8.80 12.34 9.16
C GLN A 191 8.27 11.38 8.09
N ASP A 192 7.73 10.23 8.52
CA ASP A 192 7.10 9.27 7.62
C ASP A 192 5.89 9.90 6.92
N TYR A 193 5.06 10.66 7.66
CA TYR A 193 3.91 11.36 7.08
C TYR A 193 4.32 12.44 6.07
N GLN A 194 5.38 13.21 6.32
CA GLN A 194 5.91 14.17 5.34
C GLN A 194 6.33 13.45 4.05
N ARG A 195 7.07 12.35 4.17
CA ARG A 195 7.49 11.56 3.02
C ARG A 195 6.31 10.93 2.29
N PHE A 196 5.32 10.42 3.02
CA PHE A 196 4.07 9.94 2.47
C PHE A 196 3.37 10.99 1.60
N VAL A 197 3.22 12.23 2.10
CA VAL A 197 2.60 13.34 1.35
C VAL A 197 3.38 13.69 0.08
N GLU A 198 4.71 13.69 0.10
CA GLU A 198 5.54 13.91 -1.09
C GLU A 198 5.24 12.87 -2.18
N LEU A 199 5.21 11.59 -1.80
CA LEU A 199 4.97 10.48 -2.71
C LEU A 199 3.54 10.50 -3.27
N VAL A 200 2.55 10.74 -2.43
CA VAL A 200 1.14 10.85 -2.84
C VAL A 200 0.94 12.03 -3.79
N ASN A 201 1.54 13.20 -3.52
CA ASN A 201 1.50 14.34 -4.42
C ASN A 201 2.20 14.07 -5.75
N GLU A 202 3.30 13.31 -5.76
CA GLU A 202 3.94 12.88 -7.01
C GLU A 202 2.98 11.98 -7.82
N GLY A 203 2.30 11.04 -7.15
CA GLY A 203 1.30 10.19 -7.77
C GLY A 203 0.13 10.99 -8.35
N ALA A 204 -0.44 11.93 -7.59
CA ALA A 204 -1.54 12.79 -8.02
C ALA A 204 -1.17 13.58 -9.30
N ARG A 205 0.06 14.12 -9.37
CA ARG A 205 0.54 14.80 -10.59
C ARG A 205 0.59 13.88 -11.81
N THR A 206 0.86 12.59 -11.64
CA THR A 206 0.80 11.63 -12.77
C THR A 206 -0.62 11.39 -13.27
N LEU A 207 -1.63 11.67 -12.44
CA LEU A 207 -3.06 11.57 -12.77
C LEU A 207 -3.63 12.89 -13.33
N GLY A 208 -2.83 13.97 -13.37
CA GLY A 208 -3.23 15.26 -13.95
C GLY A 208 -3.68 16.30 -12.93
N PHE A 209 -3.57 16.02 -11.64
CA PHE A 209 -3.88 16.97 -10.55
C PHE A 209 -2.62 17.72 -10.11
N ALA A 210 -2.74 18.90 -9.53
CA ALA A 210 -1.61 19.64 -8.98
C ALA A 210 -1.00 18.93 -7.76
N ASP A 211 -1.86 18.38 -6.91
CA ASP A 211 -1.51 17.56 -5.74
C ASP A 211 -2.69 16.68 -5.31
N ALA A 212 -2.53 15.92 -4.24
CA ALA A 212 -3.58 15.06 -3.71
C ALA A 212 -4.72 15.84 -3.04
N GLY A 213 -4.50 17.09 -2.63
CA GLY A 213 -5.54 17.95 -2.06
C GLY A 213 -6.50 18.51 -3.12
N GLU A 214 -6.03 18.71 -4.36
CA GLU A 214 -6.89 19.04 -5.48
C GLU A 214 -7.69 17.84 -5.98
N MET A 215 -7.11 16.64 -5.92
CA MET A 215 -7.72 15.39 -6.35
C MET A 215 -8.92 14.99 -5.48
#